data_96c799d445bc0019275b84f31004b90f
#
_entry.id   96c799d445bc0019275b84f31004b90f
#
_cell.length_a   1.000
_cell.length_b   1.000
_cell.length_c   1.000
_cell.angle_alpha   90.00
_cell.angle_beta   90.00
_cell.angle_gamma   90.00
#
_symmetry.space_group_name_H-M   'P 1'
#
loop_
_entity.id
_entity.type
_entity.pdbx_description
1 polymer ?
#
loop_
_entity_poly.entity_id
_entity_poly.type
_entity_poly.pdbx_seq_one_letter_code
_entity_poly.pdbx_strand_id
1 'polypeptide(L)'
;MDIRFGIGYDVHQLAAGRKLILGGVEIPHAMGLVGHSDADVLLHAIKDALLGAAAMGDIGKLFPDNDMRYKGVSSLWLLEQVETRLVEKGWRVNNIDATIAAEQPKLAAFIPLMRDNIARTLRVSADRVNVKATTSERLGFVGRQEGISAYAIASLLGGSQD
;
A
#
# COMPACT_ATOMS: atom_id res chain seq x y z
N MET A 1 -10.75 23.03 10.11
CA MET A 1 -10.48 21.65 9.67
C MET A 1 -9.60 21.71 8.45
N ASP A 2 -8.44 21.11 8.48
CA ASP A 2 -7.51 21.03 7.34
C ASP A 2 -7.70 19.64 6.69
N ILE A 3 -7.93 19.59 5.38
CA ILE A 3 -8.07 18.36 4.61
C ILE A 3 -6.94 18.32 3.60
N ARG A 4 -6.18 17.24 3.58
CA ARG A 4 -5.09 17.03 2.63
C ARG A 4 -5.24 15.74 1.86
N PHE A 5 -4.72 15.75 0.65
CA PHE A 5 -4.73 14.59 -0.24
C PHE A 5 -3.30 14.24 -0.64
N GLY A 6 -3.05 12.95 -0.78
CA GLY A 6 -1.79 12.44 -1.28
C GLY A 6 -2.02 11.32 -2.27
N ILE A 7 -1.08 11.17 -3.19
CA ILE A 7 -1.04 10.09 -4.17
C ILE A 7 0.19 9.21 -3.91
N GLY A 8 0.04 7.91 -4.08
CA GLY A 8 1.14 6.95 -4.04
C GLY A 8 1.10 6.06 -5.29
N TYR A 9 2.27 5.71 -5.75
CA TYR A 9 2.49 4.74 -6.81
C TYR A 9 3.66 3.85 -6.44
N ASP A 10 3.51 2.55 -6.67
CA ASP A 10 4.62 1.61 -6.53
C ASP A 10 4.51 0.49 -7.55
N VAL A 11 5.64 -0.14 -7.86
CA VAL A 11 5.76 -1.25 -8.79
C VAL A 11 6.82 -2.24 -8.30
N HIS A 12 6.51 -3.52 -8.37
CA HIS A 12 7.45 -4.59 -8.09
C HIS A 12 7.45 -5.63 -9.20
N GLN A 13 8.63 -6.17 -9.47
CA GLN A 13 8.83 -7.26 -10.44
C GLN A 13 8.26 -8.56 -9.89
N LEU A 14 7.63 -9.36 -10.76
CA LEU A 14 7.25 -10.74 -10.48
C LEU A 14 8.42 -11.69 -10.72
N ALA A 15 8.62 -12.64 -9.82
CA ALA A 15 9.61 -13.70 -9.94
C ALA A 15 9.11 -15.03 -9.36
N ALA A 16 9.56 -16.13 -9.92
CA ALA A 16 9.28 -17.46 -9.40
C ALA A 16 9.93 -17.66 -8.02
N GLY A 17 9.32 -18.53 -7.19
CA GLY A 17 9.85 -18.91 -5.88
C GLY A 17 9.68 -17.84 -4.80
N ARG A 18 8.88 -16.81 -5.05
CA ARG A 18 8.54 -15.78 -4.08
C ARG A 18 7.06 -15.83 -3.73
N LYS A 19 6.75 -15.46 -2.49
CA LYS A 19 5.37 -15.29 -2.05
C LYS A 19 4.76 -14.05 -2.69
N LEU A 20 3.50 -14.12 -3.07
CA LEU A 20 2.70 -12.97 -3.49
C LEU A 20 1.91 -12.47 -2.29
N ILE A 21 2.27 -11.30 -1.79
CA ILE A 21 1.59 -10.65 -0.65
C ILE A 21 1.06 -9.29 -1.13
N LEU A 22 -0.25 -9.10 -1.01
CA LEU A 22 -0.94 -7.86 -1.38
C LEU A 22 -1.96 -7.50 -0.28
N GLY A 23 -1.88 -6.27 0.22
CA GLY A 23 -2.75 -5.83 1.31
C GLY A 23 -2.61 -6.69 2.58
N GLY A 24 -1.42 -7.22 2.84
CA GLY A 24 -1.15 -8.13 3.95
C GLY A 24 -1.71 -9.54 3.76
N VAL A 25 -2.18 -9.89 2.57
CA VAL A 25 -2.76 -11.20 2.25
C VAL A 25 -1.79 -11.99 1.38
N GLU A 26 -1.43 -13.19 1.82
CA GLU A 26 -0.68 -14.14 0.99
C GLU A 26 -1.63 -14.79 -0.02
N ILE A 27 -1.36 -14.56 -1.30
CA ILE A 27 -2.20 -15.02 -2.40
C ILE A 27 -1.52 -16.20 -3.10
N PRO A 28 -2.22 -17.35 -3.23
CA PRO A 28 -1.67 -18.48 -3.97
C PRO A 28 -1.39 -18.12 -5.42
N HIS A 29 -0.12 -18.19 -5.82
CA HIS A 29 0.32 -17.95 -7.19
C HIS A 29 1.71 -18.54 -7.42
N ALA A 30 2.03 -18.86 -8.66
CA ALA A 30 3.33 -19.42 -9.03
C ALA A 30 4.49 -18.43 -8.89
N MET A 31 4.20 -17.12 -8.96
CA MET A 31 5.15 -16.03 -8.81
C MET A 31 4.75 -15.10 -7.68
N GLY A 32 5.73 -14.43 -7.09
CA GLY A 32 5.54 -13.38 -6.11
C GLY A 32 6.39 -12.16 -6.42
N LEU A 33 6.24 -11.12 -5.61
CA LEU A 33 6.89 -9.84 -5.84
C LEU A 33 8.29 -9.80 -5.23
N VAL A 34 9.21 -9.15 -5.93
CA VAL A 34 10.60 -8.95 -5.50
C VAL A 34 10.73 -7.61 -4.80
N GLY A 35 11.31 -7.61 -3.60
CA GLY A 35 11.57 -6.38 -2.84
C GLY A 35 12.33 -6.66 -1.56
N HIS A 36 12.74 -5.60 -0.86
CA HIS A 36 13.53 -5.67 0.37
C HIS A 36 12.69 -6.13 1.58
N SER A 37 11.46 -5.60 1.71
CA SER A 37 10.45 -6.04 2.69
C SER A 37 9.70 -7.27 2.16
N ASP A 38 8.43 -7.44 2.53
CA ASP A 38 7.55 -8.46 1.94
C ASP A 38 7.07 -8.11 0.51
N ALA A 39 7.54 -6.98 -0.04
CA ALA A 39 7.23 -6.47 -1.39
C ALA A 39 5.73 -6.27 -1.66
N ASP A 40 4.96 -5.93 -0.64
CA ASP A 40 3.53 -5.60 -0.76
C ASP A 40 3.35 -4.26 -1.47
N VAL A 41 3.21 -4.31 -2.79
CA VAL A 41 3.12 -3.11 -3.64
C VAL A 41 1.90 -2.24 -3.33
N LEU A 42 0.79 -2.85 -2.88
CA LEU A 42 -0.41 -2.11 -2.49
C LEU A 42 -0.16 -1.28 -1.23
N LEU A 43 0.40 -1.89 -0.19
CA LEU A 43 0.69 -1.18 1.05
C LEU A 43 1.79 -0.15 0.90
N HIS A 44 2.76 -0.36 -0.01
CA HIS A 44 3.77 0.63 -0.35
C HIS A 44 3.13 1.89 -0.98
N ALA A 45 2.24 1.72 -1.96
CA ALA A 45 1.53 2.84 -2.56
C ALA A 45 0.66 3.60 -1.54
N ILE A 46 -0.03 2.88 -0.66
CA ILE A 46 -0.85 3.50 0.40
C ILE A 46 0.02 4.30 1.38
N LYS A 47 1.16 3.76 1.81
CA LYS A 47 2.10 4.48 2.70
C LYS A 47 2.60 5.77 2.07
N ASP A 48 2.99 5.74 0.80
CA ASP A 48 3.44 6.95 0.09
C ASP A 48 2.33 7.97 -0.07
N ALA A 49 1.09 7.54 -0.35
CA ALA A 49 -0.05 8.44 -0.40
C ALA A 49 -0.30 9.15 0.95
N LEU A 50 -0.22 8.42 2.05
CA LEU A 50 -0.40 8.94 3.40
C LEU A 50 0.69 9.94 3.77
N LEU A 51 1.96 9.58 3.53
CA LEU A 51 3.11 10.45 3.82
C LEU A 51 3.08 11.70 2.94
N GLY A 52 2.73 11.56 1.66
CA GLY A 52 2.57 12.69 0.74
C GLY A 52 1.49 13.66 1.19
N ALA A 53 0.32 13.17 1.61
CA ALA A 53 -0.76 13.99 2.15
C ALA A 53 -0.31 14.81 3.37
N ALA A 54 0.51 14.22 4.24
CA ALA A 54 1.05 14.89 5.43
C ALA A 54 2.29 15.76 5.15
N ALA A 55 2.78 15.83 3.91
CA ALA A 55 4.04 16.48 3.52
C ALA A 55 5.26 15.92 4.29
N MET A 56 5.29 14.61 4.53
CA MET A 56 6.33 13.92 5.28
C MET A 56 7.33 13.16 4.38
N GLY A 57 7.35 13.44 3.08
CA GLY A 57 8.19 12.75 2.11
C GLY A 57 7.60 11.42 1.65
N ASP A 58 8.41 10.38 1.65
CA ASP A 58 8.08 9.05 1.15
C ASP A 58 8.58 7.93 2.07
N ILE A 59 8.21 6.68 1.77
CA ILE A 59 8.62 5.51 2.55
C ILE A 59 10.14 5.28 2.52
N GLY A 60 10.83 5.64 1.45
CA GLY A 60 12.28 5.47 1.33
C GLY A 60 13.07 6.32 2.33
N LYS A 61 12.54 7.48 2.72
CA LYS A 61 13.13 8.31 3.78
C LYS A 61 12.89 7.75 5.18
N LEU A 62 11.69 7.21 5.43
CA LEU A 62 11.35 6.64 6.73
C LEU A 62 11.95 5.25 6.96
N PHE A 63 11.99 4.44 5.92
CA PHE A 63 12.39 3.03 5.96
C PHE A 63 13.37 2.73 4.81
N PRO A 64 14.63 3.19 4.90
CA PRO A 64 15.61 3.01 3.83
C PRO A 64 15.84 1.53 3.49
N ASP A 65 15.86 1.20 2.20
CA ASP A 65 16.08 -0.17 1.71
C ASP A 65 17.46 -0.75 2.09
N ASN A 66 18.42 0.09 2.39
CA ASN A 66 19.75 -0.32 2.86
C ASN A 66 19.80 -0.59 4.38
N ASP A 67 18.72 -0.35 5.11
CA ASP A 67 18.65 -0.61 6.54
C ASP A 67 18.20 -2.06 6.79
N MET A 68 19.11 -2.87 7.29
CA MET A 68 18.87 -4.31 7.56
C MET A 68 17.76 -4.56 8.57
N ARG A 69 17.37 -3.57 9.39
CA ARG A 69 16.24 -3.69 10.33
C ARG A 69 14.92 -3.92 9.63
N TYR A 70 14.79 -3.49 8.37
CA TYR A 70 13.55 -3.59 7.60
C TYR A 70 13.55 -4.74 6.58
N LYS A 71 14.62 -5.52 6.52
CA LYS A 71 14.69 -6.68 5.62
C LYS A 71 13.67 -7.75 6.01
N GLY A 72 12.78 -8.10 5.08
CA GLY A 72 11.74 -9.09 5.29
C GLY A 72 10.60 -8.67 6.23
N VAL A 73 10.58 -7.41 6.66
CA VAL A 73 9.55 -6.87 7.56
C VAL A 73 8.19 -6.82 6.86
N SER A 74 7.13 -7.10 7.61
CA SER A 74 5.75 -6.97 7.15
C SER A 74 5.40 -5.52 6.79
N SER A 75 4.85 -5.33 5.61
CA SER A 75 4.37 -4.01 5.18
C SER A 75 3.16 -3.51 5.99
N LEU A 76 2.40 -4.40 6.63
CA LEU A 76 1.35 -4.01 7.59
C LEU A 76 1.98 -3.36 8.83
N TRP A 77 3.06 -3.92 9.35
CA TRP A 77 3.79 -3.31 10.46
C TRP A 77 4.35 -1.93 10.07
N LEU A 78 4.93 -1.80 8.87
CA LEU A 78 5.40 -0.51 8.37
C LEU A 78 4.24 0.50 8.21
N LEU A 79 3.06 0.05 7.77
CA LEU A 79 1.87 0.89 7.67
C LEU A 79 1.41 1.38 9.05
N GLU A 80 1.48 0.54 10.08
CA GLU A 80 1.19 0.93 11.46
C GLU A 80 2.17 1.99 11.97
N GLN A 81 3.47 1.89 11.61
CA GLN A 81 4.45 2.92 11.94
C GLN A 81 4.13 4.26 11.27
N VAL A 82 3.67 4.23 10.02
CA VAL A 82 3.22 5.45 9.32
C VAL A 82 2.01 6.06 10.03
N GLU A 83 1.00 5.25 10.36
CA GLU A 83 -0.19 5.72 11.09
C GLU A 83 0.18 6.38 12.43
N THR A 84 1.05 5.76 13.21
CA THR A 84 1.53 6.32 14.48
C THR A 84 2.16 7.71 14.28
N ARG A 85 3.02 7.86 13.27
CA ARG A 85 3.65 9.16 12.97
C ARG A 85 2.66 10.22 12.48
N LEU A 86 1.62 9.82 11.74
CA LEU A 86 0.55 10.73 11.34
C LEU A 86 -0.19 11.28 12.57
N VAL A 87 -0.55 10.39 13.50
CA VAL A 87 -1.23 10.78 14.74
C VAL A 87 -0.37 11.71 15.59
N GLU A 88 0.93 11.42 15.75
CA GLU A 88 1.89 12.29 16.47
C GLU A 88 1.97 13.69 15.86
N LYS A 89 1.71 13.83 14.56
CA LYS A 89 1.67 15.10 13.83
C LYS A 89 0.28 15.75 13.78
N GLY A 90 -0.70 15.19 14.49
CA GLY A 90 -2.07 15.70 14.55
C GLY A 90 -2.93 15.36 13.34
N TRP A 91 -2.50 14.39 12.52
CA TRP A 91 -3.27 13.92 11.37
C TRP A 91 -4.07 12.67 11.70
N ARG A 92 -5.23 12.53 11.07
CA ARG A 92 -6.04 11.31 11.07
C ARG A 92 -6.37 10.91 9.64
N VAL A 93 -6.33 9.62 9.37
CA VAL A 93 -6.75 9.10 8.07
C VAL A 93 -8.27 9.31 7.91
N ASN A 94 -8.67 9.91 6.79
CA ASN A 94 -10.07 10.07 6.43
C ASN A 94 -10.54 8.92 5.54
N ASN A 95 -9.91 8.72 4.39
CA ASN A 95 -10.18 7.56 3.54
C ASN A 95 -9.00 7.20 2.64
N ILE A 96 -9.06 5.97 2.14
CA ILE A 96 -8.13 5.41 1.15
C ILE A 96 -8.94 4.90 -0.05
N ASP A 97 -8.47 5.21 -1.25
CA ASP A 97 -8.88 4.53 -2.47
C ASP A 97 -7.63 4.05 -3.22
N ALA A 98 -7.58 2.77 -3.53
CA ALA A 98 -6.42 2.17 -4.17
C ALA A 98 -6.82 1.25 -5.33
N THR A 99 -5.93 1.14 -6.31
CA THR A 99 -6.08 0.27 -7.47
C THR A 99 -4.82 -0.56 -7.66
N ILE A 100 -5.01 -1.88 -7.81
CA ILE A 100 -3.95 -2.82 -8.16
C ILE A 100 -4.07 -3.13 -9.65
N ALA A 101 -3.00 -2.93 -10.41
CA ALA A 101 -2.90 -3.34 -11.79
C ALA A 101 -2.10 -4.65 -11.89
N ALA A 102 -2.79 -5.74 -12.17
CA ALA A 102 -2.22 -7.08 -12.27
C ALA A 102 -2.98 -7.89 -13.33
N GLU A 103 -2.24 -8.57 -14.20
CA GLU A 103 -2.87 -9.46 -15.19
C GLU A 103 -3.32 -10.77 -14.54
N GLN A 104 -2.48 -11.34 -13.69
CA GLN A 104 -2.73 -12.55 -12.89
C GLN A 104 -2.11 -12.38 -11.49
N PRO A 105 -2.62 -13.08 -10.46
CA PRO A 105 -3.87 -13.84 -10.41
C PRO A 105 -5.10 -12.93 -10.31
N LYS A 106 -6.31 -13.51 -10.39
CA LYS A 106 -7.55 -12.78 -10.07
C LYS A 106 -7.59 -12.47 -8.58
N LEU A 107 -7.84 -11.21 -8.24
CA LEU A 107 -7.71 -10.68 -6.87
C LEU A 107 -9.05 -10.47 -6.16
N ALA A 108 -10.17 -10.54 -6.88
CA ALA A 108 -11.50 -10.17 -6.35
C ALA A 108 -11.85 -10.88 -5.02
N ALA A 109 -11.53 -12.17 -4.90
CA ALA A 109 -11.83 -12.95 -3.69
C ALA A 109 -11.01 -12.51 -2.46
N PHE A 110 -9.87 -11.85 -2.65
CA PHE A 110 -8.96 -11.42 -1.59
C PHE A 110 -9.15 -9.97 -1.15
N ILE A 111 -9.84 -9.16 -1.96
CA ILE A 111 -10.05 -7.73 -1.70
C ILE A 111 -10.72 -7.47 -0.35
N PRO A 112 -11.79 -8.19 0.08
CA PRO A 112 -12.39 -7.95 1.39
C PRO A 112 -11.38 -8.06 2.54
N LEU A 113 -10.52 -9.06 2.52
CA LEU A 113 -9.50 -9.26 3.56
C LEU A 113 -8.39 -8.18 3.49
N MET A 114 -7.99 -7.74 2.29
CA MET A 114 -7.07 -6.61 2.13
C MET A 114 -7.63 -5.35 2.77
N ARG A 115 -8.90 -5.04 2.51
CA ARG A 115 -9.59 -3.88 3.08
C ARG A 115 -9.64 -3.94 4.60
N ASP A 116 -9.97 -5.09 5.17
CA ASP A 116 -10.04 -5.30 6.61
C ASP A 116 -8.67 -5.12 7.27
N ASN A 117 -7.61 -5.65 6.66
CA ASN A 117 -6.24 -5.49 7.15
C ASN A 117 -5.82 -4.01 7.16
N ILE A 118 -6.07 -3.29 6.08
CA ILE A 118 -5.73 -1.87 5.95
C ILE A 118 -6.53 -1.04 6.95
N ALA A 119 -7.85 -1.23 7.01
CA ALA A 119 -8.74 -0.47 7.89
C ALA A 119 -8.36 -0.66 9.37
N ARG A 120 -8.10 -1.89 9.78
CA ARG A 120 -7.67 -2.22 11.14
C ARG A 120 -6.34 -1.56 11.48
N THR A 121 -5.36 -1.64 10.58
CA THR A 121 -4.02 -1.06 10.78
C THR A 121 -4.08 0.47 10.87
N LEU A 122 -4.91 1.11 10.04
CA LEU A 122 -5.11 2.56 10.05
C LEU A 122 -6.14 3.05 11.07
N ARG A 123 -6.76 2.15 11.84
CA ARG A 123 -7.77 2.45 12.87
C ARG A 123 -8.96 3.24 12.34
N VAL A 124 -9.38 2.90 11.12
CA VAL A 124 -10.58 3.45 10.48
C VAL A 124 -11.61 2.36 10.22
N SER A 125 -12.86 2.73 10.00
CA SER A 125 -13.90 1.78 9.60
C SER A 125 -13.66 1.27 8.16
N ALA A 126 -14.08 0.04 7.86
CA ALA A 126 -13.81 -0.60 6.58
C ALA A 126 -14.44 0.14 5.38
N ASP A 127 -15.51 0.90 5.59
CA ASP A 127 -16.15 1.74 4.56
C ASP A 127 -15.29 2.95 4.14
N ARG A 128 -14.23 3.25 4.89
CA ARG A 128 -13.23 4.27 4.56
C ARG A 128 -12.09 3.76 3.69
N VAL A 129 -12.07 2.49 3.39
CA VAL A 129 -11.01 1.86 2.59
C VAL A 129 -11.63 1.17 1.39
N ASN A 130 -11.24 1.58 0.20
CA ASN A 130 -11.60 0.91 -1.04
C ASN A 130 -10.37 0.36 -1.74
N VAL A 131 -10.48 -0.86 -2.27
CA VAL A 131 -9.45 -1.51 -3.08
C VAL A 131 -10.11 -2.05 -4.34
N LYS A 132 -9.56 -1.70 -5.49
CA LYS A 132 -9.97 -2.18 -6.82
C LYS A 132 -8.81 -2.94 -7.46
N ALA A 133 -9.12 -3.87 -8.31
CA ALA A 133 -8.14 -4.55 -9.15
C ALA A 133 -8.54 -4.44 -10.61
N THR A 134 -7.57 -4.25 -11.48
CA THR A 134 -7.73 -4.20 -12.92
C THR A 134 -6.59 -4.92 -13.62
N THR A 135 -6.83 -5.39 -14.83
CA THR A 135 -5.75 -5.75 -15.76
C THR A 135 -5.26 -4.50 -16.50
N SER A 136 -4.23 -4.62 -17.31
CA SER A 136 -3.84 -3.61 -18.28
C SER A 136 -4.12 -4.03 -19.72
N GLU A 137 -5.12 -4.91 -19.93
CA GLU A 137 -5.53 -5.38 -21.25
C GLU A 137 -4.38 -5.98 -22.06
N ARG A 138 -3.48 -6.72 -21.39
CA ARG A 138 -2.27 -7.34 -21.96
C ARG A 138 -1.25 -6.34 -22.51
N LEU A 139 -1.34 -5.06 -22.12
CA LEU A 139 -0.42 -4.01 -22.52
C LEU A 139 0.65 -3.78 -21.46
N GLY A 140 1.86 -3.47 -21.93
CA GLY A 140 2.98 -3.07 -21.08
C GLY A 140 3.49 -4.20 -20.17
N PHE A 141 4.27 -3.82 -19.16
CA PHE A 141 4.89 -4.77 -18.24
C PHE A 141 3.87 -5.53 -17.38
N VAL A 142 2.78 -4.89 -17.00
CA VAL A 142 1.70 -5.56 -16.28
C VAL A 142 1.05 -6.60 -17.20
N GLY A 143 0.74 -6.22 -18.44
CA GLY A 143 0.12 -7.10 -19.44
C GLY A 143 0.98 -8.30 -19.81
N ARG A 144 2.32 -8.15 -19.79
CA ARG A 144 3.27 -9.24 -19.98
C ARG A 144 3.58 -10.02 -18.71
N GLN A 145 2.91 -9.72 -17.59
CA GLN A 145 3.12 -10.38 -16.30
C GLN A 145 4.56 -10.27 -15.78
N GLU A 146 5.24 -9.19 -16.09
CA GLU A 146 6.59 -8.89 -15.60
C GLU A 146 6.57 -8.26 -14.21
N GLY A 147 5.47 -7.61 -13.84
CA GLY A 147 5.30 -6.94 -12.56
C GLY A 147 3.85 -6.63 -12.23
N ILE A 148 3.64 -6.16 -11.02
CA ILE A 148 2.37 -5.63 -10.51
C ILE A 148 2.63 -4.19 -10.07
N SER A 149 1.72 -3.28 -10.40
CA SER A 149 1.73 -1.91 -9.91
C SER A 149 0.49 -1.61 -9.07
N ALA A 150 0.62 -0.62 -8.20
CA ALA A 150 -0.48 -0.12 -7.40
C ALA A 150 -0.48 1.41 -7.35
N TYR A 151 -1.66 1.97 -7.31
CA TYR A 151 -1.93 3.39 -7.13
C TYR A 151 -2.78 3.56 -5.89
N ALA A 152 -2.53 4.60 -5.13
CA ALA A 152 -3.37 4.93 -3.99
C ALA A 152 -3.58 6.44 -3.90
N ILE A 153 -4.78 6.81 -3.45
CA ILE A 153 -5.08 8.16 -2.98
C ILE A 153 -5.48 8.04 -1.53
N ALA A 154 -4.91 8.91 -0.70
CA ALA A 154 -5.27 9.05 0.70
C ALA A 154 -5.78 10.46 0.97
N SER A 155 -6.77 10.59 1.83
CA SER A 155 -7.11 11.88 2.44
C SER A 155 -6.90 11.84 3.94
N LEU A 156 -6.40 12.96 4.47
CA LEU A 156 -6.16 13.17 5.89
C LEU A 156 -7.00 14.34 6.42
N LEU A 157 -7.37 14.24 7.67
CA LEU A 157 -7.98 15.32 8.43
C LEU A 157 -6.98 15.80 9.49
N GLY A 158 -6.68 17.10 9.46
CA GLY A 158 -5.94 17.76 10.53
C GLY A 158 -6.88 18.38 11.56
N GLY A 159 -6.57 18.24 12.86
CA GLY A 159 -7.17 19.05 13.89
C GLY A 159 -6.71 20.50 13.75
N SER A 160 -7.57 21.48 14.05
CA SER A 160 -7.15 22.85 14.23
C SER A 160 -6.08 22.85 15.31
N GLN A 161 -4.88 23.33 15.00
CA GLN A 161 -4.00 23.83 16.03
C GLN A 161 -4.59 25.20 16.38
N ASP A 162 -5.44 25.25 17.40
CA ASP A 162 -5.76 26.48 18.10
C ASP A 162 -4.56 26.90 18.96
#